data_6033ddfe452450219c63d843763c04c7
#
_entry.id   6033ddfe452450219c63d843763c04c7
#
_cell.length_a   1.000
_cell.length_b   1.000
_cell.length_c   1.000
_cell.angle_alpha   90.00
_cell.angle_beta   90.00
_cell.angle_gamma   90.00
#
_symmetry.space_group_name_H-M   'P 1'
#
loop_
_entity.id
_entity.type
_entity.pdbx_description
1 polymer ?
#
loop_
_entity_poly.entity_id
_entity_poly.type
_entity_poly.pdbx_seq_one_letter_code
_entity_poly.pdbx_strand_id
1 'polypeptide(L)'
;MKTLLRNALAFIDGSFKPSDIMIEDGRIASVLPACTGKASGDTEVLDLTGKHVFPGLIDVHVHFREPGFSYKETIATGSLAAARGGYTDVCPMPNLSPVPDSPEHLEEELHLIREQAVIDVHPYGSLTVGEKGAEVADIEGMKDDVCAFSDDGVGVEDDSLMEEAMNRCKAVGKLAVAHCEVKSLMGGKHLNEGLASKALGIAGISCESEWKMIERDISVSKKTGCGYHVCHVSTADSVRLIREAKKAGVDITCETAPHYLLLDEQVLLKGGCPGSSDTSGQNEKSGQTEKNPDSGNVLKGADHTQNEVAGILAKEAEYDSARIDNGLVRDEKLLGRFKMNPPLRSRADREELLKGLLDGTIDMIATDHAPHSKEEKERGILGGPMGVSGIECAFPVLYTGLVKTGVITLEKLLTLMSTNPASRFGFESGIRPGATAKLCVYDLDEQYTVSGGNFTSMGKFTPFEGVRVYGKCLMTVCGDKMIR
;
A
#
# COMPACT_ATOMS: atom_id res chain seq x y z
N MET A 1 -23.82 -15.01 -16.83
CA MET A 1 -24.03 -13.63 -17.40
C MET A 1 -22.98 -13.38 -18.46
N LYS A 2 -23.35 -12.76 -19.60
CA LYS A 2 -22.40 -12.44 -20.68
C LYS A 2 -22.22 -10.93 -20.80
N THR A 3 -21.00 -10.47 -20.75
CA THR A 3 -20.69 -9.04 -20.88
C THR A 3 -19.52 -8.84 -21.84
N LEU A 4 -19.69 -7.93 -22.78
CA LEU A 4 -18.66 -7.49 -23.72
C LEU A 4 -18.14 -6.12 -23.30
N LEU A 5 -16.90 -6.07 -22.82
CA LEU A 5 -16.15 -4.83 -22.64
C LEU A 5 -15.55 -4.45 -24.00
N ARG A 6 -16.13 -3.44 -24.67
CA ARG A 6 -15.81 -3.08 -26.03
C ARG A 6 -14.88 -1.86 -26.09
N ASN A 7 -13.94 -1.84 -27.03
CA ASN A 7 -13.07 -0.71 -27.34
C ASN A 7 -12.16 -0.28 -26.17
N ALA A 8 -11.84 -1.18 -25.25
CA ALA A 8 -10.99 -0.88 -24.11
C ALA A 8 -9.51 -0.79 -24.52
N LEU A 9 -8.75 0.04 -23.84
CA LEU A 9 -7.29 -0.03 -23.86
C LEU A 9 -6.84 -0.99 -22.75
N ALA A 10 -6.66 -2.27 -23.11
CA ALA A 10 -6.43 -3.36 -22.16
C ALA A 10 -4.94 -3.63 -21.93
N PHE A 11 -4.53 -3.81 -20.65
CA PHE A 11 -3.17 -4.19 -20.28
C PHE A 11 -2.97 -5.70 -20.41
N ILE A 12 -2.32 -6.13 -21.48
CA ILE A 12 -2.14 -7.53 -21.86
C ILE A 12 -0.67 -7.78 -22.15
N ASP A 13 -0.07 -8.80 -21.51
CA ASP A 13 1.33 -9.18 -21.70
C ASP A 13 2.30 -7.99 -21.54
N GLY A 14 2.12 -7.19 -20.50
CA GLY A 14 2.98 -6.07 -20.14
C GLY A 14 2.83 -4.80 -20.99
N SER A 15 1.80 -4.71 -21.85
CA SER A 15 1.55 -3.55 -22.72
C SER A 15 0.06 -3.27 -22.93
N PHE A 16 -0.27 -2.01 -23.24
CA PHE A 16 -1.66 -1.63 -23.53
C PHE A 16 -2.00 -1.92 -25.00
N LYS A 17 -3.11 -2.63 -25.22
CA LYS A 17 -3.60 -3.02 -26.56
C LYS A 17 -5.09 -2.67 -26.69
N PRO A 18 -5.53 -2.00 -27.80
CA PRO A 18 -6.95 -1.83 -28.07
C PRO A 18 -7.64 -3.20 -28.21
N SER A 19 -8.61 -3.48 -27.35
CA SER A 19 -9.18 -4.82 -27.23
C SER A 19 -10.67 -4.79 -26.89
N ASP A 20 -11.35 -5.85 -27.33
CA ASP A 20 -12.66 -6.26 -26.85
C ASP A 20 -12.50 -7.49 -25.94
N ILE A 21 -13.07 -7.45 -24.73
CA ILE A 21 -12.98 -8.54 -23.75
C ILE A 21 -14.39 -9.10 -23.52
N MET A 22 -14.58 -10.37 -23.81
CA MET A 22 -15.83 -11.07 -23.52
C MET A 22 -15.71 -11.79 -22.18
N ILE A 23 -16.63 -11.53 -21.28
CA ILE A 23 -16.77 -12.22 -19.99
C ILE A 23 -18.03 -13.08 -20.05
N GLU A 24 -17.89 -14.35 -19.70
CA GLU A 24 -18.99 -15.32 -19.56
C GLU A 24 -18.82 -16.09 -18.27
N ASP A 25 -19.87 -16.13 -17.46
CA ASP A 25 -19.93 -16.90 -16.21
C ASP A 25 -18.68 -16.70 -15.32
N GLY A 26 -18.33 -15.42 -15.10
CA GLY A 26 -17.21 -15.01 -14.24
C GLY A 26 -15.81 -15.25 -14.82
N ARG A 27 -15.70 -15.69 -16.10
CA ARG A 27 -14.42 -15.95 -16.77
C ARG A 27 -14.25 -15.12 -18.03
N ILE A 28 -13.02 -14.84 -18.38
CA ILE A 28 -12.66 -14.21 -19.65
C ILE A 28 -12.81 -15.27 -20.77
N ALA A 29 -13.88 -15.18 -21.53
CA ALA A 29 -14.15 -16.13 -22.60
C ALA A 29 -13.26 -15.87 -23.83
N SER A 30 -13.03 -14.59 -24.17
CA SER A 30 -12.13 -14.22 -25.26
C SER A 30 -11.59 -12.81 -25.10
N VAL A 31 -10.42 -12.59 -25.71
CA VAL A 31 -9.78 -11.27 -25.86
C VAL A 31 -9.51 -11.09 -27.35
N LEU A 32 -10.12 -10.09 -27.95
CA LEU A 32 -10.12 -9.85 -29.39
C LEU A 32 -9.61 -8.44 -29.69
N PRO A 33 -9.11 -8.16 -30.91
CA PRO A 33 -8.84 -6.80 -31.32
C PRO A 33 -10.10 -5.92 -31.19
N ALA A 34 -9.93 -4.64 -30.88
CA ALA A 34 -11.04 -3.71 -30.70
C ALA A 34 -11.96 -3.66 -31.92
N CYS A 35 -13.24 -3.43 -31.71
CA CYS A 35 -14.31 -3.40 -32.73
C CYS A 35 -14.57 -4.74 -33.44
N THR A 36 -14.03 -5.86 -32.99
CA THR A 36 -14.24 -7.18 -33.61
C THR A 36 -15.15 -8.11 -32.80
N GLY A 37 -15.33 -7.82 -31.50
CA GLY A 37 -16.20 -8.58 -30.61
C GLY A 37 -17.67 -8.50 -31.07
N LYS A 38 -18.32 -9.66 -31.17
CA LYS A 38 -19.74 -9.74 -31.55
C LYS A 38 -20.58 -10.00 -30.30
N ALA A 39 -21.49 -9.09 -30.01
CA ALA A 39 -22.56 -9.33 -29.06
C ALA A 39 -23.64 -10.20 -29.68
N SER A 40 -24.16 -11.18 -28.94
CA SER A 40 -25.26 -12.04 -29.36
C SER A 40 -26.31 -12.10 -28.24
N GLY A 41 -27.57 -12.01 -28.62
CA GLY A 41 -28.70 -12.21 -27.72
C GLY A 41 -28.59 -11.38 -26.43
N ASP A 42 -28.39 -12.05 -25.31
CA ASP A 42 -28.44 -11.48 -23.96
C ASP A 42 -27.09 -10.87 -23.51
N THR A 43 -26.19 -10.55 -24.43
CA THR A 43 -24.89 -9.97 -24.05
C THR A 43 -25.02 -8.47 -23.69
N GLU A 44 -24.71 -8.10 -22.45
CA GLU A 44 -24.53 -6.70 -22.07
C GLU A 44 -23.28 -6.14 -22.75
N VAL A 45 -23.38 -4.98 -23.40
CA VAL A 45 -22.26 -4.34 -24.06
C VAL A 45 -21.93 -3.04 -23.33
N LEU A 46 -20.69 -2.96 -22.81
CA LEU A 46 -20.15 -1.76 -22.19
C LEU A 46 -19.10 -1.16 -23.14
N ASP A 47 -19.38 0.02 -23.68
CA ASP A 47 -18.40 0.75 -24.50
C ASP A 47 -17.40 1.46 -23.60
N LEU A 48 -16.15 1.04 -23.67
CA LEU A 48 -15.02 1.55 -22.90
C LEU A 48 -14.05 2.38 -23.76
N THR A 49 -14.55 3.01 -24.83
CA THR A 49 -13.74 3.91 -25.66
C THR A 49 -13.05 4.98 -24.79
N GLY A 50 -11.73 5.07 -24.88
CA GLY A 50 -10.91 5.97 -24.07
C GLY A 50 -10.69 5.54 -22.63
N LYS A 51 -11.17 4.35 -22.22
CA LYS A 51 -10.97 3.82 -20.88
C LYS A 51 -9.91 2.72 -20.88
N HIS A 52 -9.27 2.56 -19.74
CA HIS A 52 -8.22 1.57 -19.52
C HIS A 52 -8.79 0.39 -18.73
N VAL A 53 -8.44 -0.82 -19.16
CA VAL A 53 -8.75 -2.06 -18.47
C VAL A 53 -7.46 -2.78 -18.15
N PHE A 54 -7.25 -3.10 -16.89
CA PHE A 54 -6.10 -3.87 -16.46
C PHE A 54 -6.50 -4.94 -15.45
N PRO A 55 -5.60 -5.92 -15.16
CA PRO A 55 -5.86 -6.91 -14.14
C PRO A 55 -6.21 -6.24 -12.83
N GLY A 56 -7.11 -6.80 -12.08
CA GLY A 56 -7.46 -6.32 -10.76
C GLY A 56 -6.23 -6.06 -9.90
N LEU A 57 -6.27 -4.99 -9.13
CA LEU A 57 -5.22 -4.68 -8.18
C LEU A 57 -5.28 -5.67 -7.01
N ILE A 58 -4.14 -5.91 -6.39
CA ILE A 58 -3.96 -6.84 -5.27
C ILE A 58 -3.30 -6.09 -4.13
N ASP A 59 -3.93 -6.12 -2.95
CA ASP A 59 -3.40 -5.50 -1.75
C ASP A 59 -3.05 -6.56 -0.70
N VAL A 60 -1.79 -6.76 -0.48
CA VAL A 60 -1.32 -7.80 0.43
C VAL A 60 -1.26 -7.35 1.90
N HIS A 61 -1.73 -6.13 2.20
CA HIS A 61 -1.69 -5.58 3.54
C HIS A 61 -2.86 -4.64 3.82
N VAL A 62 -3.92 -5.18 4.44
CA VAL A 62 -5.11 -4.41 4.85
C VAL A 62 -5.58 -4.82 6.25
N HIS A 63 -6.38 -3.98 6.89
CA HIS A 63 -6.97 -4.25 8.20
C HIS A 63 -8.49 -4.13 8.14
N PHE A 64 -9.20 -5.23 7.93
CA PHE A 64 -10.68 -5.23 7.88
C PHE A 64 -11.35 -5.34 9.24
N ARG A 65 -10.57 -5.51 10.31
CA ARG A 65 -11.03 -5.37 11.69
C ARG A 65 -12.08 -6.35 12.18
N GLU A 66 -12.56 -7.28 11.38
CA GLU A 66 -13.50 -8.33 11.74
C GLU A 66 -12.84 -9.71 11.67
N PRO A 67 -13.11 -10.54 12.70
CA PRO A 67 -13.93 -10.31 13.90
C PRO A 67 -13.30 -9.39 14.95
N GLY A 68 -14.13 -8.88 15.87
CA GLY A 68 -13.74 -8.22 17.10
C GLY A 68 -13.78 -6.68 17.11
N PHE A 69 -13.54 -6.02 15.98
CA PHE A 69 -13.44 -4.56 15.90
C PHE A 69 -14.33 -3.94 14.81
N SER A 70 -15.50 -4.50 14.56
CA SER A 70 -16.46 -4.10 13.51
C SER A 70 -16.87 -2.62 13.57
N TYR A 71 -16.68 -1.95 14.70
CA TYR A 71 -16.94 -0.52 14.82
C TYR A 71 -15.91 0.36 14.09
N LYS A 72 -14.79 -0.22 13.65
CA LYS A 72 -13.74 0.46 12.86
C LYS A 72 -13.86 0.18 11.37
N GLU A 73 -14.12 -1.08 11.02
CA GLU A 73 -14.32 -1.58 9.67
C GLU A 73 -14.98 -2.96 9.71
N THR A 74 -15.62 -3.36 8.60
CA THR A 74 -16.19 -4.69 8.42
C THR A 74 -15.66 -5.34 7.14
N ILE A 75 -15.75 -6.67 7.03
CA ILE A 75 -15.44 -7.38 5.78
C ILE A 75 -16.30 -6.84 4.63
N ALA A 76 -17.58 -6.55 4.87
CA ALA A 76 -18.48 -6.00 3.86
C ALA A 76 -18.02 -4.64 3.34
N THR A 77 -17.78 -3.69 4.25
CA THR A 77 -17.41 -2.31 3.87
C THR A 77 -15.97 -2.21 3.38
N GLY A 78 -15.04 -2.95 3.99
CA GLY A 78 -13.63 -3.01 3.57
C GLY A 78 -13.46 -3.63 2.18
N SER A 79 -14.12 -4.78 1.91
CA SER A 79 -14.06 -5.41 0.58
C SER A 79 -14.74 -4.56 -0.50
N LEU A 80 -15.80 -3.83 -0.16
CA LEU A 80 -16.44 -2.90 -1.08
C LEU A 80 -15.57 -1.65 -1.33
N ALA A 81 -14.89 -1.14 -0.31
CA ALA A 81 -13.92 -0.05 -0.45
C ALA A 81 -12.74 -0.47 -1.35
N ALA A 82 -12.21 -1.67 -1.15
CA ALA A 82 -11.18 -2.25 -2.01
C ALA A 82 -11.66 -2.36 -3.46
N ALA A 83 -12.85 -2.88 -3.70
CA ALA A 83 -13.44 -2.95 -5.04
C ALA A 83 -13.56 -1.56 -5.68
N ARG A 84 -13.97 -0.54 -4.94
CA ARG A 84 -14.02 0.85 -5.43
C ARG A 84 -12.64 1.44 -5.74
N GLY A 85 -11.61 0.92 -5.09
CA GLY A 85 -10.21 1.21 -5.38
C GLY A 85 -9.62 0.39 -6.54
N GLY A 86 -10.40 -0.51 -7.20
CA GLY A 86 -9.94 -1.34 -8.30
C GLY A 86 -9.30 -2.66 -7.88
N TYR A 87 -9.37 -3.02 -6.60
CA TYR A 87 -8.80 -4.26 -6.07
C TYR A 87 -9.76 -5.43 -6.24
N THR A 88 -9.23 -6.58 -6.61
CA THR A 88 -9.96 -7.86 -6.73
C THR A 88 -9.52 -8.87 -5.70
N ASP A 89 -8.36 -8.68 -5.09
CA ASP A 89 -7.77 -9.53 -4.07
C ASP A 89 -7.17 -8.67 -2.96
N VAL A 90 -7.44 -9.04 -1.71
CA VAL A 90 -6.87 -8.37 -0.53
C VAL A 90 -6.50 -9.38 0.54
N CYS A 91 -5.47 -9.06 1.34
CA CYS A 91 -5.00 -9.92 2.42
C CYS A 91 -5.12 -9.18 3.76
N PRO A 92 -6.17 -9.44 4.56
CA PRO A 92 -6.33 -8.85 5.87
C PRO A 92 -5.36 -9.44 6.89
N MET A 93 -4.72 -8.55 7.66
CA MET A 93 -3.78 -8.89 8.74
C MET A 93 -4.48 -9.48 9.96
N PRO A 94 -3.79 -10.35 10.74
CA PRO A 94 -4.40 -11.19 11.76
C PRO A 94 -4.69 -10.49 13.10
N ASN A 95 -4.44 -9.20 13.23
CA ASN A 95 -4.66 -8.44 14.47
C ASN A 95 -6.16 -8.23 14.80
N LEU A 96 -6.83 -9.32 15.03
CA LEU A 96 -8.27 -9.48 15.23
C LEU A 96 -8.60 -9.98 16.65
N SER A 97 -9.89 -10.20 16.95
CA SER A 97 -10.33 -10.82 18.21
C SER A 97 -11.54 -11.74 17.95
N PRO A 98 -11.33 -13.06 17.98
CA PRO A 98 -10.08 -13.75 18.30
C PRO A 98 -8.99 -13.52 17.22
N VAL A 99 -7.72 -13.65 17.62
CA VAL A 99 -6.59 -13.71 16.68
C VAL A 99 -6.67 -15.05 15.95
N PRO A 100 -6.51 -15.12 14.61
CA PRO A 100 -6.52 -16.37 13.84
C PRO A 100 -5.22 -17.15 14.05
N ASP A 101 -5.04 -17.74 15.23
CA ASP A 101 -3.88 -18.52 15.67
C ASP A 101 -4.11 -20.03 15.68
N SER A 102 -5.34 -20.44 15.33
CA SER A 102 -5.77 -21.82 15.20
C SER A 102 -6.85 -21.94 14.12
N PRO A 103 -7.13 -23.13 13.56
CA PRO A 103 -8.23 -23.33 12.62
C PRO A 103 -9.59 -22.88 13.16
N GLU A 104 -9.83 -23.06 14.46
CA GLU A 104 -11.09 -22.67 15.11
C GLU A 104 -11.28 -21.15 15.11
N HIS A 105 -10.25 -20.39 15.49
CA HIS A 105 -10.31 -18.92 15.48
C HIS A 105 -10.34 -18.36 14.05
N LEU A 106 -9.58 -18.95 13.13
CA LEU A 106 -9.58 -18.57 11.72
C LEU A 106 -10.96 -18.78 11.06
N GLU A 107 -11.69 -19.83 11.42
CA GLU A 107 -13.01 -20.11 10.85
C GLU A 107 -14.03 -18.99 11.13
N GLU A 108 -13.89 -18.25 12.22
CA GLU A 108 -14.75 -17.08 12.49
C GLU A 108 -14.57 -15.99 11.41
N GLU A 109 -13.34 -15.70 11.02
CA GLU A 109 -13.04 -14.74 9.94
C GLU A 109 -13.46 -15.28 8.57
N LEU A 110 -13.16 -16.55 8.27
CA LEU A 110 -13.54 -17.21 7.02
C LEU A 110 -15.05 -17.25 6.82
N HIS A 111 -15.82 -17.45 7.89
CA HIS A 111 -17.27 -17.39 7.84
C HIS A 111 -17.76 -16.00 7.40
N LEU A 112 -17.23 -14.94 8.01
CA LEU A 112 -17.58 -13.56 7.64
C LEU A 112 -17.17 -13.23 6.20
N ILE A 113 -16.00 -13.69 5.75
CA ILE A 113 -15.52 -13.52 4.37
C ILE A 113 -16.51 -14.17 3.39
N ARG A 114 -16.90 -15.42 3.60
CA ARG A 114 -17.85 -16.14 2.73
C ARG A 114 -19.21 -15.45 2.64
N GLU A 115 -19.68 -14.88 3.74
CA GLU A 115 -21.01 -14.26 3.81
C GLU A 115 -21.04 -12.83 3.23
N GLN A 116 -19.95 -12.08 3.36
CA GLN A 116 -20.00 -10.62 3.21
C GLN A 116 -19.07 -10.06 2.14
N ALA A 117 -17.99 -10.77 1.77
CA ALA A 117 -17.00 -10.23 0.85
C ALA A 117 -17.54 -10.09 -0.58
N VAL A 118 -17.24 -8.96 -1.22
CA VAL A 118 -17.63 -8.70 -2.61
C VAL A 118 -16.49 -8.97 -3.60
N ILE A 119 -15.26 -9.13 -3.11
CA ILE A 119 -14.04 -9.52 -3.85
C ILE A 119 -13.38 -10.70 -3.12
N ASP A 120 -12.28 -11.21 -3.65
CA ASP A 120 -11.53 -12.27 -2.98
C ASP A 120 -10.73 -11.72 -1.80
N VAL A 121 -10.92 -12.33 -0.64
CA VAL A 121 -10.27 -11.96 0.63
C VAL A 121 -9.50 -13.18 1.13
N HIS A 122 -8.19 -13.01 1.32
CA HIS A 122 -7.23 -14.06 1.66
C HIS A 122 -6.60 -13.75 3.03
N PRO A 123 -7.13 -14.24 4.15
CA PRO A 123 -6.65 -13.87 5.47
C PRO A 123 -5.22 -14.34 5.74
N TYR A 124 -4.53 -13.65 6.64
CA TYR A 124 -3.32 -14.14 7.29
C TYR A 124 -3.68 -14.99 8.52
N GLY A 125 -2.88 -16.03 8.79
CA GLY A 125 -2.79 -16.62 10.12
C GLY A 125 -1.74 -15.88 10.95
N SER A 126 -1.83 -15.92 12.29
CA SER A 126 -0.78 -15.38 13.13
C SER A 126 0.43 -16.31 13.20
N LEU A 127 1.64 -15.75 13.41
CA LEU A 127 2.85 -16.52 13.68
C LEU A 127 2.85 -17.07 15.09
N THR A 128 2.31 -16.30 16.06
CA THR A 128 2.30 -16.69 17.46
C THR A 128 0.91 -16.68 18.06
N VAL A 129 0.69 -17.49 19.08
CA VAL A 129 -0.59 -17.61 19.79
C VAL A 129 -1.00 -16.26 20.36
N GLY A 130 -2.16 -15.76 19.89
CA GLY A 130 -2.71 -14.47 20.29
C GLY A 130 -1.80 -13.27 19.98
N GLU A 131 -0.86 -13.39 19.03
CA GLU A 131 0.15 -12.37 18.70
C GLU A 131 0.97 -11.91 19.92
N LYS A 132 1.28 -12.85 20.85
CA LYS A 132 1.95 -12.53 22.11
C LYS A 132 3.47 -12.75 22.08
N GLY A 133 4.01 -13.32 21.00
CA GLY A 133 5.44 -13.60 20.88
C GLY A 133 5.97 -14.60 21.92
N ALA A 134 5.16 -15.57 22.36
CA ALA A 134 5.52 -16.52 23.41
C ALA A 134 5.48 -17.99 22.96
N GLU A 135 4.61 -18.33 22.01
CA GLU A 135 4.38 -19.69 21.51
C GLU A 135 3.98 -19.59 20.04
N VAL A 136 4.47 -20.49 19.17
CA VAL A 136 4.11 -20.52 17.75
C VAL A 136 2.69 -21.01 17.58
N ALA A 137 1.91 -20.34 16.71
CA ALA A 137 0.52 -20.69 16.40
C ALA A 137 0.42 -22.03 15.65
N ASP A 138 -0.81 -22.52 15.45
CA ASP A 138 -1.06 -23.77 14.69
C ASP A 138 -0.94 -23.55 13.16
N ILE A 139 0.31 -23.29 12.72
CA ILE A 139 0.65 -23.04 11.32
C ILE A 139 0.21 -24.19 10.40
N GLU A 140 0.41 -25.43 10.82
CA GLU A 140 0.08 -26.61 10.05
C GLU A 140 -1.44 -26.78 9.88
N GLY A 141 -2.20 -26.44 10.91
CA GLY A 141 -3.66 -26.53 10.88
C GLY A 141 -4.31 -25.50 9.98
N MET A 142 -3.71 -24.31 9.85
CA MET A 142 -4.27 -23.17 9.09
C MET A 142 -3.75 -23.05 7.65
N LYS A 143 -2.73 -23.79 7.26
CA LYS A 143 -1.96 -23.57 6.02
C LYS A 143 -2.78 -23.49 4.73
N ASP A 144 -3.89 -24.22 4.64
CA ASP A 144 -4.67 -24.30 3.41
C ASP A 144 -5.67 -23.14 3.24
N ASP A 145 -5.97 -22.44 4.34
CA ASP A 145 -6.98 -21.39 4.41
C ASP A 145 -6.41 -19.97 4.54
N VAL A 146 -5.09 -19.83 4.64
CA VAL A 146 -4.41 -18.54 4.77
C VAL A 146 -3.47 -18.25 3.59
N CYS A 147 -3.25 -16.97 3.28
CA CYS A 147 -2.26 -16.58 2.26
C CYS A 147 -0.82 -16.71 2.76
N ALA A 148 -0.56 -16.35 4.01
CA ALA A 148 0.73 -16.41 4.69
C ALA A 148 0.52 -16.25 6.21
N PHE A 149 1.60 -16.09 6.98
CA PHE A 149 1.56 -15.93 8.44
C PHE A 149 2.27 -14.64 8.87
N SER A 150 1.66 -13.90 9.81
CA SER A 150 2.17 -12.62 10.32
C SER A 150 1.75 -12.40 11.77
N ASP A 151 2.56 -11.67 12.54
CA ASP A 151 2.17 -11.01 13.79
C ASP A 151 2.20 -9.49 13.56
N ASP A 152 1.37 -9.03 12.60
CA ASP A 152 1.37 -7.62 12.20
C ASP A 152 0.95 -6.68 13.34
N GLY A 153 1.65 -5.55 13.44
CA GLY A 153 1.45 -4.53 14.47
C GLY A 153 2.12 -4.85 15.81
N VAL A 154 2.67 -6.05 15.99
CA VAL A 154 3.34 -6.46 17.23
C VAL A 154 4.77 -6.92 17.00
N GLY A 155 4.99 -7.74 15.97
CA GLY A 155 6.26 -8.38 15.64
C GLY A 155 6.66 -9.49 16.62
N VAL A 156 7.58 -10.36 16.21
CA VAL A 156 8.16 -11.43 17.03
C VAL A 156 9.57 -11.02 17.43
N GLU A 157 9.79 -10.65 18.71
CA GLU A 157 11.10 -10.16 19.16
C GLU A 157 12.09 -11.29 19.54
N ASP A 158 11.62 -12.46 19.97
CA ASP A 158 12.48 -13.60 20.32
C ASP A 158 13.03 -14.29 19.08
N ASP A 159 14.36 -14.37 18.98
CA ASP A 159 15.07 -14.94 17.83
C ASP A 159 14.76 -16.43 17.64
N SER A 160 14.66 -17.20 18.73
CA SER A 160 14.42 -18.65 18.69
C SER A 160 12.99 -18.94 18.25
N LEU A 161 12.04 -18.14 18.73
CA LEU A 161 10.63 -18.26 18.37
C LEU A 161 10.42 -17.90 16.89
N MET A 162 11.05 -16.83 16.40
CA MET A 162 10.99 -16.45 15.00
C MET A 162 11.62 -17.50 14.10
N GLU A 163 12.74 -18.13 14.54
CA GLU A 163 13.37 -19.24 13.82
C GLU A 163 12.44 -20.47 13.76
N GLU A 164 11.79 -20.82 14.84
CA GLU A 164 10.80 -21.90 14.89
C GLU A 164 9.63 -21.62 13.95
N ALA A 165 9.02 -20.42 14.04
CA ALA A 165 7.91 -20.01 13.20
C ALA A 165 8.28 -20.07 11.71
N MET A 166 9.45 -19.53 11.32
CA MET A 166 9.93 -19.58 9.94
C MET A 166 10.19 -21.03 9.46
N ASN A 167 10.72 -21.92 10.31
CA ASN A 167 10.88 -23.32 9.96
C ASN A 167 9.54 -24.00 9.69
N ARG A 168 8.51 -23.72 10.50
CA ARG A 168 7.16 -24.26 10.31
C ARG A 168 6.49 -23.68 9.06
N CYS A 169 6.58 -22.36 8.84
CA CYS A 169 6.09 -21.74 7.60
C CYS A 169 6.71 -22.38 6.36
N LYS A 170 8.05 -22.57 6.35
CA LYS A 170 8.75 -23.24 5.25
C LYS A 170 8.26 -24.66 5.04
N ALA A 171 8.07 -25.42 6.12
CA ALA A 171 7.62 -26.83 6.03
C ALA A 171 6.26 -26.96 5.35
N VAL A 172 5.39 -25.97 5.49
CA VAL A 172 4.07 -25.91 4.84
C VAL A 172 4.03 -25.11 3.55
N GLY A 173 5.17 -24.58 3.10
CA GLY A 173 5.28 -23.82 1.84
C GLY A 173 4.67 -22.40 1.90
N LYS A 174 4.61 -21.80 3.07
CA LYS A 174 4.07 -20.44 3.28
C LYS A 174 5.16 -19.44 3.62
N LEU A 175 4.86 -18.16 3.40
CA LEU A 175 5.72 -17.05 3.77
C LEU A 175 5.59 -16.71 5.26
N ALA A 176 6.70 -16.29 5.86
CA ALA A 176 6.66 -15.48 7.07
C ALA A 176 6.65 -14.00 6.66
N VAL A 177 5.67 -13.26 7.16
CA VAL A 177 5.43 -11.85 6.84
C VAL A 177 5.55 -11.04 8.12
N ALA A 178 6.28 -9.92 8.11
CA ALA A 178 6.59 -9.24 9.36
C ALA A 178 6.43 -7.73 9.31
N HIS A 179 5.67 -7.22 10.28
CA HIS A 179 5.78 -5.87 10.78
C HIS A 179 7.06 -5.77 11.63
N CYS A 180 8.01 -4.97 11.18
CA CYS A 180 9.33 -4.92 11.78
C CYS A 180 9.47 -3.74 12.74
N GLU A 181 9.40 -4.02 14.05
CA GLU A 181 9.51 -2.98 15.07
C GLU A 181 10.10 -3.55 16.37
N VAL A 182 11.34 -3.16 16.70
CA VAL A 182 11.96 -3.46 17.99
C VAL A 182 11.47 -2.46 19.03
N LYS A 183 10.57 -2.88 19.94
CA LYS A 183 9.89 -2.01 20.92
C LYS A 183 10.84 -1.24 21.82
N SER A 184 11.95 -1.86 22.23
CA SER A 184 12.96 -1.24 23.09
C SER A 184 13.71 -0.08 22.41
N LEU A 185 13.71 -0.03 21.06
CA LEU A 185 14.38 1.00 20.26
C LEU A 185 13.44 2.10 19.78
N MET A 186 12.13 2.00 19.99
CA MET A 186 11.17 2.99 19.48
C MET A 186 11.45 4.41 20.00
N GLY A 187 11.76 4.57 21.30
CA GLY A 187 11.98 5.88 21.91
C GLY A 187 10.68 6.69 22.13
N GLY A 188 9.82 6.77 21.12
CA GLY A 188 8.51 7.43 21.12
C GLY A 188 7.39 6.50 20.69
N LYS A 189 6.17 7.08 20.51
CA LYS A 189 4.96 6.29 20.18
C LYS A 189 4.05 6.94 19.12
N HIS A 190 4.41 8.07 18.54
CA HIS A 190 3.41 8.85 17.80
C HIS A 190 3.83 9.28 16.40
N LEU A 191 5.10 9.60 16.21
CA LEU A 191 5.65 10.12 14.96
C LEU A 191 7.15 9.80 14.87
N ASN A 192 7.76 10.06 13.71
CA ASN A 192 9.17 9.81 13.47
C ASN A 192 10.08 10.61 14.40
N GLU A 193 11.20 10.02 14.84
CA GLU A 193 12.31 10.75 15.45
C GLU A 193 13.05 11.60 14.40
N GLY A 194 12.69 12.86 14.30
CA GLY A 194 13.18 13.73 13.22
C GLY A 194 12.87 15.19 13.46
N LEU A 195 12.59 15.89 12.35
CA LEU A 195 12.27 17.32 12.37
C LEU A 195 10.96 17.60 13.09
N ALA A 196 9.92 16.79 12.77
CA ALA A 196 8.59 17.01 13.32
C ALA A 196 8.56 16.72 14.84
N SER A 197 9.18 15.65 15.30
CA SER A 197 9.25 15.32 16.74
C SER A 197 9.95 16.40 17.55
N LYS A 198 11.05 16.94 17.03
CA LYS A 198 11.80 18.04 17.66
C LYS A 198 10.96 19.32 17.70
N ALA A 199 10.30 19.68 16.60
CA ALA A 199 9.49 20.89 16.52
C ALA A 199 8.24 20.85 17.41
N LEU A 200 7.64 19.67 17.55
CA LEU A 200 6.44 19.47 18.40
C LEU A 200 6.80 19.14 19.86
N GLY A 201 8.06 18.90 20.19
CA GLY A 201 8.49 18.51 21.54
C GLY A 201 7.98 17.11 21.97
N ILE A 202 7.75 16.20 21.00
CA ILE A 202 7.23 14.85 21.20
C ILE A 202 8.35 13.86 20.93
N ALA A 203 8.55 12.87 21.80
CA ALA A 203 9.51 11.79 21.56
C ALA A 203 9.10 10.99 20.30
N GLY A 204 10.06 10.82 19.38
CA GLY A 204 9.83 10.16 18.09
C GLY A 204 10.19 8.68 18.10
N ILE A 205 9.66 7.94 17.12
CA ILE A 205 9.99 6.55 16.84
C ILE A 205 11.25 6.50 16.01
N SER A 206 12.30 5.87 16.52
CA SER A 206 13.58 5.73 15.83
C SER A 206 13.44 4.87 14.57
N CYS A 207 14.16 5.23 13.51
CA CYS A 207 14.32 4.39 12.31
C CYS A 207 14.98 3.04 12.65
N GLU A 208 15.81 3.03 13.69
CA GLU A 208 16.53 1.85 14.15
C GLU A 208 15.60 0.73 14.60
N SER A 209 14.41 1.07 15.13
CA SER A 209 13.41 0.09 15.53
C SER A 209 12.95 -0.79 14.34
N GLU A 210 12.88 -0.25 13.13
CA GLU A 210 12.48 -0.99 11.93
C GLU A 210 13.64 -1.83 11.37
N TRP A 211 14.75 -1.20 10.97
CA TRP A 211 15.79 -1.90 10.23
C TRP A 211 16.56 -2.93 11.08
N LYS A 212 16.62 -2.78 12.40
CA LYS A 212 17.24 -3.80 13.29
C LYS A 212 16.49 -5.11 13.30
N MET A 213 15.16 -5.08 13.30
CA MET A 213 14.37 -6.30 13.20
C MET A 213 14.52 -6.92 11.79
N ILE A 214 14.51 -6.11 10.73
CA ILE A 214 14.75 -6.58 9.37
C ILE A 214 16.12 -7.27 9.24
N GLU A 215 17.18 -6.69 9.81
CA GLU A 215 18.53 -7.27 9.82
C GLU A 215 18.53 -8.65 10.48
N ARG A 216 17.87 -8.78 11.63
CA ARG A 216 17.72 -10.04 12.36
C ARG A 216 16.93 -11.06 11.54
N ASP A 217 15.78 -10.68 11.00
CA ASP A 217 14.89 -11.58 10.26
C ASP A 217 15.50 -12.05 8.94
N ILE A 218 16.26 -11.22 8.25
CA ILE A 218 17.07 -11.62 7.09
C ILE A 218 18.03 -12.76 7.47
N SER A 219 18.68 -12.65 8.64
CA SER A 219 19.60 -13.69 9.12
C SER A 219 18.88 -15.00 9.42
N VAL A 220 17.69 -14.92 10.03
CA VAL A 220 16.83 -16.07 10.33
C VAL A 220 16.29 -16.70 9.04
N SER A 221 15.78 -15.89 8.10
CA SER A 221 15.32 -16.37 6.79
C SER A 221 16.43 -17.08 6.02
N LYS A 222 17.64 -16.52 6.02
CA LYS A 222 18.81 -17.16 5.40
C LYS A 222 19.16 -18.49 6.05
N LYS A 223 19.07 -18.60 7.36
CA LYS A 223 19.35 -19.82 8.14
C LYS A 223 18.33 -20.91 7.89
N THR A 224 17.04 -20.58 7.92
CA THR A 224 15.93 -21.52 7.76
C THR A 224 15.65 -21.82 6.28
N GLY A 225 15.93 -20.87 5.38
CA GLY A 225 15.53 -20.89 3.99
C GLY A 225 14.03 -20.71 3.81
N CYS A 226 13.34 -20.09 4.77
CA CYS A 226 11.94 -19.67 4.66
C CYS A 226 11.83 -18.46 3.75
N GLY A 227 10.83 -18.41 2.86
CA GLY A 227 10.46 -17.20 2.14
C GLY A 227 9.99 -16.13 3.14
N TYR A 228 10.57 -14.94 3.03
CA TYR A 228 10.31 -13.83 3.95
C TYR A 228 9.74 -12.62 3.20
N HIS A 229 8.76 -11.95 3.80
CA HIS A 229 8.19 -10.72 3.25
C HIS A 229 8.16 -9.62 4.31
N VAL A 230 8.71 -8.45 3.98
CA VAL A 230 8.79 -7.30 4.89
C VAL A 230 7.65 -6.34 4.58
N CYS A 231 6.78 -6.10 5.56
CA CYS A 231 5.67 -5.16 5.46
C CYS A 231 6.15 -3.71 5.41
N HIS A 232 5.40 -2.86 4.74
CA HIS A 232 5.39 -1.39 4.78
C HIS A 232 6.75 -0.73 5.09
N VAL A 233 7.82 -1.12 4.36
CA VAL A 233 9.17 -0.55 4.52
C VAL A 233 9.12 0.97 4.43
N SER A 234 9.70 1.64 5.43
CA SER A 234 9.65 3.09 5.56
C SER A 234 11.02 3.77 5.65
N THR A 235 12.12 3.05 5.91
CA THR A 235 13.44 3.63 6.15
C THR A 235 14.47 3.32 5.06
N ALA A 236 15.42 4.22 4.87
CA ALA A 236 16.52 4.06 3.91
C ALA A 236 17.43 2.88 4.26
N ASP A 237 17.68 2.64 5.54
CA ASP A 237 18.50 1.52 6.00
C ASP A 237 17.83 0.18 5.69
N SER A 238 16.51 0.07 5.89
CA SER A 238 15.72 -1.11 5.52
C SER A 238 15.85 -1.43 4.02
N VAL A 239 15.69 -0.44 3.15
CA VAL A 239 15.86 -0.62 1.70
C VAL A 239 17.26 -1.14 1.37
N ARG A 240 18.30 -0.60 2.00
CA ARG A 240 19.69 -1.04 1.77
C ARG A 240 19.90 -2.49 2.21
N LEU A 241 19.42 -2.87 3.40
CA LEU A 241 19.52 -4.24 3.91
C LEU A 241 18.80 -5.26 3.01
N ILE A 242 17.59 -4.94 2.58
CA ILE A 242 16.80 -5.80 1.67
C ILE A 242 17.49 -5.94 0.31
N ARG A 243 18.03 -4.83 -0.24
CA ARG A 243 18.80 -4.85 -1.49
C ARG A 243 20.01 -5.79 -1.41
N GLU A 244 20.74 -5.75 -0.31
CA GLU A 244 21.90 -6.62 -0.09
C GLU A 244 21.48 -8.09 0.13
N ALA A 245 20.40 -8.33 0.87
CA ALA A 245 19.86 -9.67 1.07
C ALA A 245 19.43 -10.34 -0.25
N LYS A 246 18.74 -9.59 -1.13
CA LYS A 246 18.39 -10.06 -2.48
C LYS A 246 19.60 -10.40 -3.31
N LYS A 247 20.64 -9.55 -3.30
CA LYS A 247 21.90 -9.83 -3.99
C LYS A 247 22.61 -11.08 -3.44
N ALA A 248 22.46 -11.36 -2.16
CA ALA A 248 22.99 -12.56 -1.51
C ALA A 248 22.14 -13.81 -1.73
N GLY A 249 21.05 -13.73 -2.49
CA GLY A 249 20.18 -14.85 -2.85
C GLY A 249 19.22 -15.29 -1.74
N VAL A 250 18.94 -14.43 -0.75
CA VAL A 250 17.89 -14.67 0.24
C VAL A 250 16.53 -14.57 -0.44
N ASP A 251 15.62 -15.50 -0.16
CA ASP A 251 14.24 -15.45 -0.65
C ASP A 251 13.43 -14.40 0.14
N ILE A 252 13.64 -13.14 -0.23
CA ILE A 252 13.02 -11.97 0.42
C ILE A 252 12.31 -11.08 -0.57
N THR A 253 11.12 -10.62 -0.19
CA THR A 253 10.39 -9.55 -0.86
C THR A 253 9.98 -8.49 0.15
N CYS A 254 9.60 -7.32 -0.31
CA CYS A 254 9.05 -6.28 0.55
C CYS A 254 8.01 -5.41 -0.16
N GLU A 255 7.22 -4.75 0.63
CA GLU A 255 6.28 -3.74 0.20
C GLU A 255 6.56 -2.39 0.84
N THR A 256 6.02 -1.34 0.25
CA THR A 256 5.90 -0.01 0.86
C THR A 256 4.51 0.55 0.58
N ALA A 257 4.15 1.64 1.26
CA ALA A 257 2.80 2.19 1.11
C ALA A 257 2.80 3.53 0.34
N PRO A 258 1.65 3.91 -0.29
CA PRO A 258 1.53 5.17 -1.02
C PRO A 258 1.96 6.40 -0.21
N HIS A 259 1.66 6.41 1.09
CA HIS A 259 2.00 7.53 1.95
C HIS A 259 3.50 7.65 2.23
N TYR A 260 4.28 6.56 2.23
CA TYR A 260 5.74 6.64 2.36
C TYR A 260 6.43 7.06 1.06
N LEU A 261 5.83 6.80 -0.10
CA LEU A 261 6.37 7.21 -1.39
C LEU A 261 6.09 8.70 -1.70
N LEU A 262 4.98 9.23 -1.23
CA LEU A 262 4.49 10.55 -1.61
C LEU A 262 4.63 11.60 -0.50
N LEU A 263 4.72 11.21 0.76
CA LEU A 263 4.78 12.09 1.92
C LEU A 263 6.04 11.86 2.74
N ASP A 264 6.42 12.86 3.55
CA ASP A 264 7.44 12.74 4.58
C ASP A 264 7.02 13.50 5.84
N GLU A 265 7.79 13.45 6.92
CA GLU A 265 7.44 14.08 8.21
C GLU A 265 7.19 15.60 8.14
N GLN A 266 7.62 16.26 7.06
CA GLN A 266 7.43 17.71 6.91
C GLN A 266 5.96 18.10 6.71
N VAL A 267 5.08 17.15 6.34
CA VAL A 267 3.63 17.40 6.28
C VAL A 267 3.04 17.81 7.63
N LEU A 268 3.72 17.50 8.73
CA LEU A 268 3.37 17.92 10.09
C LEU A 268 3.84 19.34 10.42
N LEU A 269 4.61 19.96 9.50
CA LEU A 269 5.17 21.29 9.64
C LEU A 269 4.58 22.22 8.56
N LYS A 270 4.38 23.51 8.85
CA LYS A 270 3.96 24.56 7.89
C LYS A 270 2.80 24.13 6.98
N GLY A 271 1.72 23.63 7.54
CA GLY A 271 0.52 23.29 6.79
C GLY A 271 0.67 22.14 5.80
N GLY A 272 1.67 21.30 6.00
CA GLY A 272 1.82 20.08 5.22
C GLY A 272 2.27 20.25 3.76
N CYS A 273 2.74 21.44 3.36
CA CYS A 273 3.26 21.67 2.01
C CYS A 273 4.73 21.33 1.89
N PRO A 274 5.14 20.18 1.32
CA PRO A 274 6.49 19.99 0.83
C PRO A 274 6.69 20.87 -0.41
N GLY A 275 7.55 21.88 -0.34
CA GLY A 275 7.98 22.62 -1.54
C GLY A 275 7.80 24.14 -1.58
N SER A 276 7.33 24.81 -0.53
CA SER A 276 7.54 26.26 -0.45
C SER A 276 8.99 26.54 -0.11
N SER A 277 9.83 26.70 -1.14
CA SER A 277 11.16 27.30 -0.98
C SER A 277 10.95 28.70 -0.40
N ASP A 278 11.41 28.94 0.81
CA ASP A 278 11.59 30.28 1.35
C ASP A 278 12.54 31.05 0.41
N THR A 279 11.97 31.85 -0.49
CA THR A 279 12.67 32.95 -1.12
C THR A 279 12.50 34.22 -0.27
N SER A 280 12.99 34.19 0.96
CA SER A 280 13.29 35.40 1.71
C SER A 280 14.81 35.59 1.67
N GLY A 281 15.21 36.50 0.80
CA GLY A 281 16.59 36.78 0.50
C GLY A 281 17.41 37.24 1.70
N GLN A 282 18.64 36.82 1.70
CA GLN A 282 19.73 37.68 2.08
C GLN A 282 20.83 37.54 1.04
N ASN A 283 21.10 38.66 0.38
CA ASN A 283 22.31 38.88 -0.44
C ASN A 283 23.54 38.67 0.44
N GLU A 284 24.40 37.77 0.07
CA GLU A 284 25.83 37.94 0.28
C GLU A 284 26.58 37.55 -0.99
N LYS A 285 27.36 38.53 -1.44
CA LYS A 285 28.25 38.48 -2.59
C LYS A 285 29.51 37.70 -2.25
N SER A 286 30.00 37.05 -3.28
CA SER A 286 31.42 36.89 -3.65
C SER A 286 31.93 35.45 -3.67
N GLY A 287 32.53 35.09 -4.79
CA GLY A 287 33.45 33.96 -4.93
C GLY A 287 33.32 33.23 -6.26
N GLN A 288 33.89 33.79 -7.32
CA GLN A 288 34.17 33.07 -8.57
C GLN A 288 35.15 31.92 -8.29
N THR A 289 34.82 30.70 -8.73
CA THR A 289 35.83 29.72 -9.14
C THR A 289 35.31 28.81 -10.26
N GLU A 290 36.14 28.58 -11.15
CA GLU A 290 36.18 28.00 -12.46
C GLU A 290 35.35 26.73 -12.75
N LYS A 291 34.88 26.68 -14.00
CA LYS A 291 34.29 25.56 -14.70
C LYS A 291 35.32 24.46 -14.97
N ASN A 292 34.96 23.23 -14.69
CA ASN A 292 35.51 22.08 -15.39
C ASN A 292 34.35 21.27 -16.01
N PRO A 293 34.35 20.97 -17.30
CA PRO A 293 33.30 20.22 -17.97
C PRO A 293 33.71 18.74 -18.04
N ASP A 294 32.85 17.89 -17.62
CA ASP A 294 32.62 16.51 -18.02
C ASP A 294 32.31 15.59 -16.82
N SER A 295 31.04 15.39 -16.58
CA SER A 295 30.54 14.12 -16.06
C SER A 295 29.01 14.06 -16.24
N GLY A 296 28.61 13.18 -17.08
CA GLY A 296 27.35 12.47 -17.35
C GLY A 296 26.04 12.98 -16.84
N ASN A 297 25.29 13.50 -17.75
CA ASN A 297 23.90 13.90 -17.74
C ASN A 297 22.95 12.68 -17.57
N VAL A 298 22.61 12.24 -16.34
CA VAL A 298 21.53 11.27 -16.09
C VAL A 298 20.69 11.60 -14.84
N LEU A 299 21.15 12.48 -13.94
CA LEU A 299 20.44 12.74 -12.67
C LEU A 299 19.75 14.11 -12.58
N LYS A 300 19.78 14.95 -13.60
CA LYS A 300 19.15 16.28 -13.55
C LYS A 300 17.64 16.28 -13.81
N GLY A 301 17.07 15.19 -14.34
CA GLY A 301 15.62 15.06 -14.56
C GLY A 301 14.83 14.70 -13.30
N ALA A 302 15.41 13.90 -12.41
CA ALA A 302 14.73 13.39 -11.23
C ALA A 302 14.51 14.46 -10.12
N ASP A 303 15.42 15.39 -9.99
CA ASP A 303 15.37 16.41 -8.93
C ASP A 303 14.32 17.52 -9.20
N HIS A 304 14.09 17.86 -10.48
CA HIS A 304 13.06 18.83 -10.88
C HIS A 304 11.64 18.22 -10.80
N THR A 305 11.46 16.98 -11.21
CA THR A 305 10.17 16.29 -11.20
C THR A 305 9.70 15.98 -9.78
N GLN A 306 10.59 15.63 -8.86
CA GLN A 306 10.24 15.37 -7.46
C GLN A 306 9.75 16.62 -6.73
N ASN A 307 10.32 17.78 -7.01
CA ASN A 307 9.84 19.06 -6.47
C ASN A 307 8.49 19.48 -7.08
N GLU A 308 8.22 19.13 -8.34
CA GLU A 308 6.91 19.37 -8.98
C GLU A 308 5.82 18.45 -8.42
N VAL A 309 6.12 17.18 -8.15
CA VAL A 309 5.16 16.22 -7.53
C VAL A 309 4.75 16.66 -6.14
N ALA A 310 5.74 16.95 -5.29
CA ALA A 310 5.47 17.51 -3.98
C ALA A 310 4.73 18.86 -4.10
N GLY A 311 5.07 19.68 -5.10
CA GLY A 311 4.44 20.96 -5.39
C GLY A 311 3.02 20.86 -5.94
N ILE A 312 2.68 19.83 -6.70
CA ILE A 312 1.32 19.59 -7.22
C ILE A 312 0.42 19.06 -6.10
N LEU A 313 0.88 18.07 -5.34
CA LEU A 313 0.14 17.55 -4.19
C LEU A 313 -0.02 18.60 -3.07
N ALA A 314 0.90 19.55 -2.97
CA ALA A 314 0.88 20.60 -1.95
C ALA A 314 0.16 21.89 -2.36
N LYS A 315 0.18 22.29 -3.63
CA LYS A 315 -0.50 23.51 -4.11
C LYS A 315 -2.02 23.38 -4.17
N GLU A 316 -2.54 22.16 -4.16
CA GLU A 316 -3.95 21.89 -4.34
C GLU A 316 -4.66 21.42 -3.06
N ALA A 317 -3.91 21.12 -1.99
CA ALA A 317 -4.47 21.03 -0.65
C ALA A 317 -4.53 22.44 -0.06
N GLU A 318 -5.66 23.13 -0.21
CA GLU A 318 -5.97 24.31 0.59
C GLU A 318 -6.12 23.88 2.06
N TYR A 319 -4.99 23.71 2.74
CA TYR A 319 -4.99 23.71 4.19
C TYR A 319 -5.33 25.13 4.63
N ASP A 320 -6.42 25.26 5.32
CA ASP A 320 -6.90 26.52 5.88
C ASP A 320 -5.74 27.19 6.66
N SER A 321 -5.13 28.22 6.07
CA SER A 321 -3.97 28.92 6.63
C SER A 321 -4.25 29.56 7.99
N ALA A 322 -5.53 29.71 8.36
CA ALA A 322 -5.98 30.20 9.66
C ALA A 322 -5.67 29.24 10.82
N ARG A 323 -5.29 27.98 10.54
CA ARG A 323 -5.00 26.96 11.56
C ARG A 323 -3.51 26.72 11.81
N ILE A 324 -2.66 27.51 11.19
CA ILE A 324 -1.20 27.41 11.34
C ILE A 324 -0.71 28.61 12.15
N ASP A 325 0.01 28.32 13.22
CA ASP A 325 0.72 29.34 14.00
C ASP A 325 2.19 28.90 14.19
N ASN A 326 3.11 29.85 14.00
CA ASN A 326 4.57 29.62 14.04
C ASN A 326 5.06 28.47 13.13
N GLY A 327 4.32 28.18 12.03
CA GLY A 327 4.67 27.13 11.09
C GLY A 327 4.35 25.69 11.55
N LEU A 328 3.55 25.52 12.60
CA LEU A 328 3.08 24.22 13.09
C LEU A 328 1.58 24.06 12.84
N VAL A 329 1.15 22.86 12.49
CA VAL A 329 -0.28 22.50 12.45
C VAL A 329 -0.77 22.40 13.89
N ARG A 330 -1.70 23.28 14.27
CA ARG A 330 -2.28 23.32 15.63
C ARG A 330 -3.55 22.50 15.78
N ASP A 331 -4.21 22.15 14.68
CA ASP A 331 -5.43 21.34 14.76
C ASP A 331 -5.05 19.87 14.98
N GLU A 332 -5.19 19.42 16.20
CA GLU A 332 -4.93 18.06 16.64
C GLU A 332 -5.69 17.02 15.80
N LYS A 333 -6.90 17.34 15.33
CA LYS A 333 -7.70 16.47 14.48
C LYS A 333 -7.05 16.28 13.10
N LEU A 334 -6.44 17.34 12.55
CA LEU A 334 -5.70 17.26 11.29
C LEU A 334 -4.45 16.37 11.46
N LEU A 335 -3.74 16.49 12.56
CA LEU A 335 -2.57 15.66 12.85
C LEU A 335 -2.91 14.17 12.91
N GLY A 336 -4.10 13.81 13.36
CA GLY A 336 -4.57 12.42 13.35
C GLY A 336 -4.56 11.75 11.97
N ARG A 337 -4.65 12.52 10.86
CA ARG A 337 -4.56 11.99 9.48
C ARG A 337 -3.18 11.52 9.09
N PHE A 338 -2.15 11.96 9.80
CA PHE A 338 -0.76 11.60 9.55
C PHE A 338 -0.19 10.66 10.61
N LYS A 339 -1.07 10.05 11.42
CA LYS A 339 -0.67 9.08 12.44
C LYS A 339 -0.86 7.66 11.92
N MET A 340 0.25 7.04 11.49
CA MET A 340 0.36 5.65 11.05
C MET A 340 1.63 5.01 11.65
N ASN A 341 1.75 3.72 11.59
CA ASN A 341 2.92 2.96 12.00
C ASN A 341 3.34 1.96 10.92
N PRO A 342 4.56 2.06 10.39
CA PRO A 342 5.63 3.03 10.70
C PRO A 342 5.20 4.50 10.49
N PRO A 343 5.80 5.46 11.20
CA PRO A 343 5.50 6.87 10.99
C PRO A 343 6.08 7.38 9.66
N LEU A 344 5.55 8.48 9.14
CA LEU A 344 6.16 9.18 8.00
C LEU A 344 7.58 9.59 8.36
N ARG A 345 8.55 9.08 7.62
CA ARG A 345 9.99 9.27 7.85
C ARG A 345 10.52 10.55 7.22
N SER A 346 11.82 10.73 7.25
CA SER A 346 12.48 11.89 6.65
C SER A 346 12.35 11.89 5.11
N ARG A 347 12.61 13.04 4.51
CA ARG A 347 12.71 13.17 3.06
C ARG A 347 13.78 12.24 2.46
N ALA A 348 14.90 12.05 3.15
CA ALA A 348 15.97 11.16 2.68
C ALA A 348 15.53 9.69 2.65
N ASP A 349 14.73 9.25 3.63
CA ASP A 349 14.13 7.91 3.63
C ASP A 349 13.19 7.74 2.45
N ARG A 350 12.29 8.70 2.21
CA ARG A 350 11.38 8.68 1.05
C ARG A 350 12.14 8.60 -0.28
N GLU A 351 13.21 9.36 -0.44
CA GLU A 351 14.05 9.33 -1.65
C GLU A 351 14.72 7.96 -1.86
N GLU A 352 15.13 7.28 -0.78
CA GLU A 352 15.71 5.93 -0.90
C GLU A 352 14.62 4.87 -1.20
N LEU A 353 13.39 5.04 -0.67
CA LEU A 353 12.25 4.20 -1.06
C LEU A 353 11.97 4.33 -2.57
N LEU A 354 11.95 5.54 -3.11
CA LEU A 354 11.77 5.76 -4.55
C LEU A 354 12.89 5.11 -5.39
N LYS A 355 14.14 5.16 -4.94
CA LYS A 355 15.25 4.44 -5.59
C LYS A 355 15.04 2.92 -5.52
N GLY A 356 14.61 2.40 -4.36
CA GLY A 356 14.28 0.99 -4.18
C GLY A 356 13.14 0.51 -5.08
N LEU A 357 12.17 1.39 -5.35
CA LEU A 357 11.08 1.13 -6.29
C LEU A 357 11.60 1.05 -7.73
N LEU A 358 12.51 1.95 -8.10
CA LEU A 358 13.08 2.03 -9.46
C LEU A 358 14.02 0.87 -9.75
N ASP A 359 14.88 0.49 -8.82
CA ASP A 359 15.88 -0.56 -9.00
C ASP A 359 15.33 -1.98 -8.73
N GLY A 360 14.07 -2.10 -8.30
CA GLY A 360 13.41 -3.38 -8.04
C GLY A 360 13.72 -4.00 -6.67
N THR A 361 14.32 -3.24 -5.76
CA THR A 361 14.49 -3.66 -4.36
C THR A 361 13.13 -3.78 -3.68
N ILE A 362 12.23 -2.80 -3.90
CA ILE A 362 10.84 -2.85 -3.44
C ILE A 362 10.02 -3.56 -4.52
N ASP A 363 9.39 -4.66 -4.13
CA ASP A 363 8.69 -5.57 -5.04
C ASP A 363 7.27 -5.12 -5.33
N MET A 364 6.57 -4.56 -4.34
CA MET A 364 5.15 -4.21 -4.46
C MET A 364 4.76 -3.00 -3.61
N ILE A 365 3.58 -2.49 -3.88
CA ILE A 365 2.95 -1.42 -3.12
C ILE A 365 1.68 -1.98 -2.53
N ALA A 366 1.59 -2.00 -1.20
CA ALA A 366 0.39 -2.30 -0.44
C ALA A 366 -0.10 -1.05 0.28
N THR A 367 -1.36 -0.99 0.67
CA THR A 367 -1.91 0.27 1.19
C THR A 367 -1.69 0.47 2.68
N ASP A 368 -1.55 -0.59 3.44
CA ASP A 368 -1.70 -0.57 4.89
C ASP A 368 -3.00 0.16 5.28
N HIS A 369 -4.09 -0.20 4.58
CA HIS A 369 -5.41 0.35 4.86
C HIS A 369 -5.85 -0.06 6.25
N ALA A 370 -5.68 0.85 7.21
CA ALA A 370 -5.89 0.60 8.64
C ALA A 370 -6.92 1.57 9.22
N PRO A 371 -8.21 1.34 8.92
CA PRO A 371 -9.31 2.21 9.33
C PRO A 371 -9.52 2.22 10.85
N HIS A 372 -9.92 3.39 11.35
CA HIS A 372 -10.33 3.61 12.73
C HIS A 372 -11.58 4.50 12.76
N SER A 373 -12.33 4.44 13.86
CA SER A 373 -13.50 5.28 14.01
C SER A 373 -13.16 6.78 14.03
N LYS A 374 -14.13 7.60 13.67
CA LYS A 374 -13.96 9.06 13.69
C LYS A 374 -13.56 9.55 15.08
N GLU A 375 -14.24 9.05 16.09
CA GLU A 375 -14.01 9.42 17.50
C GLU A 375 -12.59 9.08 17.97
N GLU A 376 -12.04 7.96 17.49
CA GLU A 376 -10.67 7.58 17.80
C GLU A 376 -9.66 8.51 17.12
N LYS A 377 -9.81 8.76 15.83
CA LYS A 377 -8.88 9.58 15.04
C LYS A 377 -8.93 11.07 15.41
N GLU A 378 -10.09 11.59 15.81
CA GLU A 378 -10.24 12.97 16.29
C GLU A 378 -9.50 13.27 17.60
N ARG A 379 -8.95 12.25 18.28
CA ARG A 379 -8.04 12.44 19.42
C ARG A 379 -6.64 12.94 19.00
N GLY A 380 -6.40 13.06 17.69
CA GLY A 380 -5.17 13.64 17.13
C GLY A 380 -3.93 12.78 17.28
N ILE A 381 -2.75 13.43 17.22
CA ILE A 381 -1.46 12.71 17.17
C ILE A 381 -1.14 11.98 18.47
N LEU A 382 -1.49 12.55 19.63
CA LEU A 382 -1.17 11.96 20.93
C LEU A 382 -2.20 10.93 21.38
N GLY A 383 -3.47 11.19 21.18
CA GLY A 383 -4.56 10.37 21.72
C GLY A 383 -5.16 9.37 20.74
N GLY A 384 -5.00 9.58 19.43
CA GLY A 384 -5.56 8.70 18.40
C GLY A 384 -4.68 7.45 18.18
N PRO A 385 -5.28 6.37 17.62
CA PRO A 385 -4.54 5.18 17.23
C PRO A 385 -3.72 5.40 15.96
N MET A 386 -2.73 4.54 15.73
CA MET A 386 -2.00 4.40 14.48
C MET A 386 -2.88 3.76 13.41
N GLY A 387 -2.75 4.23 12.16
CA GLY A 387 -3.48 3.72 11.01
C GLY A 387 -4.28 4.81 10.28
N VAL A 388 -4.37 4.67 8.96
CA VAL A 388 -5.06 5.60 8.05
C VAL A 388 -5.81 4.83 6.99
N SER A 389 -6.82 5.46 6.37
CA SER A 389 -7.56 4.87 5.27
C SER A 389 -6.98 5.31 3.93
N GLY A 390 -6.71 4.37 3.02
CA GLY A 390 -6.02 4.68 1.77
C GLY A 390 -6.46 3.86 0.55
N ILE A 391 -7.10 2.71 0.71
CA ILE A 391 -7.31 1.75 -0.38
C ILE A 391 -8.11 2.32 -1.57
N GLU A 392 -9.13 3.14 -1.31
CA GLU A 392 -9.95 3.75 -2.38
C GLU A 392 -9.21 4.84 -3.18
N CYS A 393 -8.12 5.40 -2.65
CA CYS A 393 -7.36 6.45 -3.33
C CYS A 393 -5.91 6.07 -3.65
N ALA A 394 -5.46 4.86 -3.32
CA ALA A 394 -4.08 4.45 -3.52
C ALA A 394 -3.62 4.54 -4.97
N PHE A 395 -4.36 3.93 -5.91
CA PHE A 395 -3.99 4.01 -7.32
C PHE A 395 -4.02 5.46 -7.86
N PRO A 396 -5.07 6.27 -7.64
CA PRO A 396 -5.10 7.65 -8.12
C PRO A 396 -3.99 8.53 -7.59
N VAL A 397 -3.63 8.43 -6.30
CA VAL A 397 -2.54 9.24 -5.74
C VAL A 397 -1.18 8.82 -6.30
N LEU A 398 -0.93 7.50 -6.47
CA LEU A 398 0.29 6.98 -7.08
C LEU A 398 0.36 7.30 -8.58
N TYR A 399 -0.74 7.13 -9.32
CA TYR A 399 -0.81 7.49 -10.74
C TYR A 399 -0.49 8.97 -10.94
N THR A 400 -1.11 9.84 -10.13
CA THR A 400 -0.88 11.29 -10.19
C THR A 400 0.54 11.64 -9.77
N GLY A 401 0.99 11.11 -8.63
CA GLY A 401 2.26 11.49 -8.01
C GLY A 401 3.50 10.86 -8.68
N LEU A 402 3.39 9.67 -9.25
CA LEU A 402 4.55 8.96 -9.81
C LEU A 402 4.49 8.77 -11.33
N VAL A 403 3.30 8.45 -11.89
CA VAL A 403 3.20 8.17 -13.33
C VAL A 403 3.06 9.45 -14.14
N LYS A 404 2.12 10.33 -13.79
CA LYS A 404 1.94 11.59 -14.53
C LYS A 404 3.14 12.53 -14.44
N THR A 405 3.98 12.36 -13.44
CA THR A 405 5.22 13.11 -13.24
C THR A 405 6.44 12.44 -13.90
N GLY A 406 6.27 11.22 -14.44
CA GLY A 406 7.33 10.50 -15.14
C GLY A 406 8.35 9.81 -14.24
N VAL A 407 8.08 9.67 -12.94
CA VAL A 407 8.97 8.90 -12.03
C VAL A 407 8.97 7.43 -12.39
N ILE A 408 7.79 6.85 -12.66
CA ILE A 408 7.62 5.49 -13.18
C ILE A 408 6.63 5.47 -14.33
N THR A 409 6.60 4.38 -15.11
CA THR A 409 5.55 4.16 -16.11
C THR A 409 4.28 3.57 -15.50
N LEU A 410 3.16 3.66 -16.21
CA LEU A 410 1.92 3.02 -15.77
C LEU A 410 2.07 1.49 -15.67
N GLU A 411 2.78 0.88 -16.63
CA GLU A 411 3.07 -0.55 -16.63
C GLU A 411 3.86 -0.99 -15.38
N LYS A 412 4.84 -0.17 -14.95
CA LYS A 412 5.59 -0.42 -13.71
C LYS A 412 4.66 -0.33 -12.50
N LEU A 413 3.77 0.67 -12.44
CA LEU A 413 2.79 0.79 -11.35
C LEU A 413 1.89 -0.45 -11.28
N LEU A 414 1.37 -0.92 -12.44
CA LEU A 414 0.54 -2.13 -12.50
C LEU A 414 1.33 -3.39 -12.10
N THR A 415 2.61 -3.46 -12.45
CA THR A 415 3.48 -4.55 -12.00
C THR A 415 3.57 -4.58 -10.47
N LEU A 416 3.75 -3.41 -9.83
CA LEU A 416 3.90 -3.29 -8.38
C LEU A 416 2.59 -3.52 -7.60
N MET A 417 1.43 -3.25 -8.22
CA MET A 417 0.13 -3.33 -7.55
C MET A 417 -0.72 -4.54 -7.99
N SER A 418 -0.28 -5.34 -8.96
CA SER A 418 -1.04 -6.50 -9.44
C SER A 418 -0.13 -7.69 -9.72
N THR A 419 0.81 -7.59 -10.67
CA THR A 419 1.58 -8.76 -11.15
C THR A 419 2.53 -9.33 -10.09
N ASN A 420 3.28 -8.48 -9.41
CA ASN A 420 4.25 -8.91 -8.40
C ASN A 420 3.57 -9.50 -7.15
N PRO A 421 2.54 -8.83 -6.55
CA PRO A 421 1.80 -9.45 -5.45
C PRO A 421 1.18 -10.78 -5.86
N ALA A 422 0.57 -10.88 -7.05
CA ALA A 422 0.02 -12.15 -7.55
C ALA A 422 1.08 -13.25 -7.61
N SER A 423 2.25 -12.94 -8.16
CA SER A 423 3.35 -13.91 -8.29
C SER A 423 3.87 -14.37 -6.92
N ARG A 424 4.03 -13.45 -5.96
CA ARG A 424 4.61 -13.77 -4.65
C ARG A 424 3.66 -14.58 -3.76
N PHE A 425 2.36 -14.23 -3.80
CA PHE A 425 1.34 -14.85 -2.95
C PHE A 425 0.55 -15.98 -3.64
N GLY A 426 0.84 -16.25 -4.93
CA GLY A 426 0.22 -17.35 -5.67
C GLY A 426 -1.20 -17.07 -6.17
N PHE A 427 -1.56 -15.79 -6.36
CA PHE A 427 -2.89 -15.41 -6.84
C PHE A 427 -2.97 -15.41 -8.37
N GLU A 428 -4.18 -15.63 -8.90
CA GLU A 428 -4.42 -15.52 -10.32
C GLU A 428 -4.49 -14.05 -10.74
N SER A 429 -3.72 -13.65 -11.77
CA SER A 429 -3.75 -12.33 -12.37
C SER A 429 -3.56 -12.40 -13.88
N GLY A 430 -3.97 -11.35 -14.61
CA GLY A 430 -3.77 -11.19 -16.03
C GLY A 430 -5.03 -11.36 -16.88
N ILE A 431 -5.05 -10.67 -18.03
CA ILE A 431 -6.17 -10.67 -18.97
C ILE A 431 -5.89 -11.70 -20.06
N ARG A 432 -6.42 -12.92 -19.93
CA ARG A 432 -6.24 -14.02 -20.87
C ARG A 432 -7.48 -14.91 -20.94
N PRO A 433 -7.78 -15.52 -22.11
CA PRO A 433 -8.91 -16.46 -22.22
C PRO A 433 -8.81 -17.61 -21.21
N GLY A 434 -9.91 -17.95 -20.57
CA GLY A 434 -10.01 -18.99 -19.56
C GLY A 434 -9.70 -18.54 -18.12
N ALA A 435 -9.06 -17.39 -17.92
CA ALA A 435 -8.81 -16.86 -16.59
C ALA A 435 -10.11 -16.39 -15.91
N THR A 436 -10.13 -16.38 -14.58
CA THR A 436 -11.17 -15.70 -13.82
C THR A 436 -11.20 -14.22 -14.20
N ALA A 437 -12.39 -13.64 -14.36
CA ALA A 437 -12.53 -12.23 -14.68
C ALA A 437 -12.21 -11.36 -13.47
N LYS A 438 -10.92 -11.06 -13.27
CA LYS A 438 -10.40 -10.15 -12.24
C LYS A 438 -9.83 -8.91 -12.92
N LEU A 439 -10.67 -7.89 -13.07
CA LEU A 439 -10.38 -6.70 -13.88
C LEU A 439 -10.80 -5.43 -13.16
N CYS A 440 -10.10 -4.34 -13.46
CA CYS A 440 -10.57 -3.00 -13.11
C CYS A 440 -10.57 -2.08 -14.34
N VAL A 441 -11.54 -1.18 -14.37
CA VAL A 441 -11.75 -0.20 -15.44
C VAL A 441 -11.51 1.19 -14.88
N TYR A 442 -10.61 1.93 -15.52
CA TYR A 442 -10.26 3.28 -15.09
C TYR A 442 -10.47 4.32 -16.19
N ASP A 443 -10.95 5.48 -15.77
CA ASP A 443 -10.79 6.72 -16.53
C ASP A 443 -9.54 7.44 -16.02
N LEU A 444 -8.46 7.36 -16.78
CA LEU A 444 -7.18 7.95 -16.39
C LEU A 444 -7.12 9.47 -16.56
N ASP A 445 -8.08 10.05 -17.28
CA ASP A 445 -8.16 11.50 -17.52
C ASP A 445 -9.13 12.20 -16.55
N GLU A 446 -10.02 11.45 -15.89
CA GLU A 446 -10.95 12.04 -14.92
C GLU A 446 -10.20 12.54 -13.69
N GLN A 447 -10.42 13.82 -13.37
CA GLN A 447 -9.90 14.48 -12.18
C GLN A 447 -10.94 14.53 -11.08
N TYR A 448 -10.50 14.32 -9.84
CA TYR A 448 -11.33 14.59 -8.67
C TYR A 448 -10.45 14.92 -7.46
N THR A 449 -11.10 15.43 -6.40
CA THR A 449 -10.43 15.72 -5.13
C THR A 449 -10.70 14.58 -4.16
N VAL A 450 -9.65 14.03 -3.57
CA VAL A 450 -9.76 12.96 -2.55
C VAL A 450 -10.49 13.53 -1.33
N SER A 451 -11.52 12.85 -0.89
CA SER A 451 -12.22 13.16 0.35
C SER A 451 -12.58 11.86 1.08
N GLY A 452 -12.00 11.68 2.26
CA GLY A 452 -12.33 10.56 3.15
C GLY A 452 -13.81 10.49 3.50
N GLY A 453 -14.50 11.63 3.51
CA GLY A 453 -15.97 11.68 3.71
C GLY A 453 -16.74 10.88 2.66
N ASN A 454 -16.19 10.72 1.45
CA ASN A 454 -16.80 10.00 0.33
C ASN A 454 -16.38 8.52 0.28
N PHE A 455 -15.45 8.07 1.11
CA PHE A 455 -15.01 6.67 1.13
C PHE A 455 -16.15 5.73 1.54
N THR A 456 -16.18 4.57 0.93
CA THR A 456 -17.06 3.46 1.32
C THR A 456 -16.60 2.84 2.65
N SER A 457 -15.27 2.76 2.84
CA SER A 457 -14.67 2.37 4.13
C SER A 457 -15.30 3.16 5.28
N MET A 458 -15.47 2.51 6.42
CA MET A 458 -15.92 3.18 7.65
C MET A 458 -14.88 4.18 8.16
N GLY A 459 -13.58 3.93 7.91
CA GLY A 459 -12.51 4.87 8.22
C GLY A 459 -12.49 6.05 7.26
N LYS A 460 -12.56 7.29 7.80
CA LYS A 460 -12.66 8.53 7.01
C LYS A 460 -11.41 9.40 7.06
N PHE A 461 -10.36 8.93 7.72
CA PHE A 461 -9.12 9.68 7.91
C PHE A 461 -8.04 9.18 6.94
N THR A 462 -7.79 9.98 5.92
CA THR A 462 -6.74 9.75 4.92
C THR A 462 -5.70 10.88 4.95
N PRO A 463 -4.40 10.57 4.78
CA PRO A 463 -3.38 11.60 4.67
C PRO A 463 -3.47 12.38 3.34
N PHE A 464 -4.28 11.91 2.38
CA PHE A 464 -4.47 12.52 1.06
C PHE A 464 -5.75 13.37 0.96
N GLU A 465 -6.39 13.71 2.07
CA GLU A 465 -7.57 14.56 2.08
C GLU A 465 -7.32 15.89 1.37
N GLY A 466 -8.18 16.27 0.43
CA GLY A 466 -8.09 17.52 -0.32
C GLY A 466 -7.13 17.47 -1.51
N VAL A 467 -6.40 16.36 -1.72
CA VAL A 467 -5.48 16.20 -2.84
C VAL A 467 -6.25 15.99 -4.14
N ARG A 468 -5.96 16.78 -5.19
CA ARG A 468 -6.50 16.58 -6.53
C ARG A 468 -5.72 15.48 -7.24
N VAL A 469 -6.43 14.50 -7.78
CA VAL A 469 -5.86 13.32 -8.43
C VAL A 469 -6.49 13.06 -9.79
N TYR A 470 -5.78 12.30 -10.61
CA TYR A 470 -6.25 11.71 -11.86
C TYR A 470 -6.44 10.21 -11.68
N GLY A 471 -7.31 9.63 -12.49
CA GLY A 471 -7.50 8.19 -12.54
C GLY A 471 -8.59 7.71 -11.61
N LYS A 472 -9.84 7.76 -12.09
CA LYS A 472 -11.00 7.28 -11.33
C LYS A 472 -11.32 5.84 -11.71
N CYS A 473 -11.45 4.98 -10.71
CA CYS A 473 -12.00 3.64 -10.89
C CYS A 473 -13.49 3.75 -11.24
N LEU A 474 -13.88 3.20 -12.37
CA LEU A 474 -15.26 3.19 -12.85
C LEU A 474 -15.98 1.89 -12.52
N MET A 475 -15.23 0.79 -12.49
CA MET A 475 -15.79 -0.54 -12.29
C MET A 475 -14.69 -1.53 -11.91
N THR A 476 -15.01 -2.43 -11.02
CA THR A 476 -14.21 -3.62 -10.71
C THR A 476 -15.03 -4.88 -11.01
N VAL A 477 -14.41 -5.83 -11.68
CA VAL A 477 -14.99 -7.14 -11.99
C VAL A 477 -14.22 -8.19 -11.19
N CYS A 478 -14.93 -8.97 -10.39
CA CYS A 478 -14.38 -10.09 -9.65
C CYS A 478 -15.31 -11.31 -9.83
N GLY A 479 -14.92 -12.23 -10.72
CA GLY A 479 -15.78 -13.31 -11.16
C GLY A 479 -17.07 -12.80 -11.80
N ASP A 480 -18.20 -13.22 -11.26
CA ASP A 480 -19.53 -12.81 -11.73
C ASP A 480 -20.00 -11.44 -11.20
N LYS A 481 -19.25 -10.85 -10.27
CA LYS A 481 -19.61 -9.57 -9.64
C LYS A 481 -19.03 -8.41 -10.41
N MET A 482 -19.87 -7.42 -10.73
CA MET A 482 -19.46 -6.13 -11.30
C MET A 482 -19.83 -5.02 -10.32
N ILE A 483 -18.82 -4.38 -9.74
CA ILE A 483 -18.96 -3.33 -8.73
C ILE A 483 -18.65 -1.98 -9.41
N ARG A 484 -19.61 -1.07 -9.38
CA ARG A 484 -19.53 0.27 -10.01
C ARG A 484 -19.52 1.39 -8.97
#